data_149a8e48c2b0897af6ec5c05e55c779d
#
_entry.id   149a8e48c2b0897af6ec5c05e55c779d
#
_cell.length_a   1.000
_cell.length_b   1.000
_cell.length_c   1.000
_cell.angle_alpha   90.00
_cell.angle_beta   90.00
_cell.angle_gamma   90.00
#
_symmetry.space_group_name_H-M   'P 1'
#
loop_
_entity.id
_entity.type
_entity.pdbx_description
1 polymer ?
#
loop_
_entity_poly.entity_id
_entity_poly.type
_entity_poly.pdbx_seq_one_letter_code
_entity_poly.pdbx_strand_id
1 'polypeptide(L)'
;MTTESMLQPSAAPGALKTDLEEDAIGLLGATMQAITHIAPAIAGFFFTAFIVSLAGITAPLAYFIGFLIVLMLGSTLAQLAKHMPSAGVYYTYVSRAIHPRAGFLVSWMYILYSPLVGGPLAGFFGFIVAGELKANWNIDVPWLWVASVLVFAPLTAYLQWTGIKPSTRFMVITGGLEMLIVMGLAVSGFLFPPAGSSISLEVFNPANIPTAEGGFFAGTFFLAVVFTVQGLTGWEASAPLAEETKDPRRNVPLSVMLSIVIIGSFLVIVFWGVITGFGNDAEAVTASPELPALALAHRVWGGGWIILLFAFLNSVAAVCIACANVGTRMWYSMARSGSFPASLAKVHPTHRTPTNAILVQLALNIVAGLYVGTVWDPQTGFFLATGLLLVLAVSFAYLMANLAVFLFYWREKRDEFNWILHFVFPVLSSAVLLYAIYKSFPLVSPFDVAPFVAGAWLVIGIVILVALRARGREEWLNKAGQSIGESV
;
A
#
# COMPACT_ATOMS: atom_id res chain seq x y z
N MET A 1 -18.44 47.19 -18.87
CA MET A 1 -17.75 45.90 -18.76
C MET A 1 -17.61 45.62 -17.27
N THR A 2 -18.58 44.94 -16.72
CA THR A 2 -18.68 44.55 -15.31
C THR A 2 -18.08 43.16 -15.15
N THR A 3 -16.95 43.09 -14.46
CA THR A 3 -16.30 41.85 -14.04
C THR A 3 -17.17 41.20 -12.95
N GLU A 4 -17.93 40.19 -13.29
CA GLU A 4 -18.47 39.25 -12.31
C GLU A 4 -17.31 38.50 -11.63
N SER A 5 -17.02 38.90 -10.42
CA SER A 5 -16.22 38.07 -9.49
C SER A 5 -17.08 36.85 -9.17
N MET A 6 -16.69 35.68 -9.69
CA MET A 6 -17.24 34.39 -9.25
C MET A 6 -16.96 34.25 -7.75
N LEU A 7 -17.99 34.50 -6.95
CA LEU A 7 -18.01 34.20 -5.53
C LEU A 7 -17.85 32.68 -5.37
N GLN A 8 -16.68 32.23 -4.95
CA GLN A 8 -16.53 30.88 -4.39
C GLN A 8 -17.53 30.75 -3.22
N PRO A 9 -18.25 29.65 -3.07
CA PRO A 9 -19.15 29.46 -1.95
C PRO A 9 -18.33 29.52 -0.66
N SER A 10 -18.60 30.52 0.15
CA SER A 10 -18.02 30.67 1.49
C SER A 10 -18.31 29.40 2.30
N ALA A 11 -17.27 28.71 2.76
CA ALA A 11 -17.42 27.61 3.69
C ALA A 11 -18.25 28.02 4.89
N ALA A 12 -19.15 27.15 5.35
CA ALA A 12 -19.99 27.41 6.51
C ALA A 12 -19.13 27.82 7.71
N PRO A 13 -19.58 28.78 8.56
CA PRO A 13 -18.84 29.16 9.74
C PRO A 13 -18.60 27.93 10.66
N GLY A 14 -17.34 27.65 11.00
CA GLY A 14 -16.94 26.49 11.83
C GLY A 14 -16.53 25.24 11.04
N ALA A 15 -16.54 25.25 9.71
CA ALA A 15 -16.08 24.12 8.93
C ALA A 15 -14.57 23.87 9.09
N LEU A 16 -14.18 22.60 9.17
CA LEU A 16 -12.78 22.20 9.23
C LEU A 16 -12.05 22.69 7.95
N LYS A 17 -11.01 23.51 8.15
CA LYS A 17 -10.15 24.01 7.09
C LYS A 17 -8.84 23.27 7.10
N THR A 18 -8.25 23.06 5.93
CA THR A 18 -6.89 22.55 5.80
C THR A 18 -5.89 23.68 5.54
N ASP A 19 -4.66 23.49 6.03
CA ASP A 19 -3.53 24.36 5.67
C ASP A 19 -2.72 23.78 4.50
N LEU A 20 -3.06 22.58 4.04
CA LEU A 20 -2.47 21.91 2.88
C LEU A 20 -2.90 22.62 1.57
N GLU A 21 -2.28 22.26 0.45
CA GLU A 21 -2.59 22.87 -0.86
C GLU A 21 -3.89 22.29 -1.43
N GLU A 22 -5.00 22.99 -1.24
CA GLU A 22 -6.30 22.58 -1.77
C GLU A 22 -6.29 22.50 -3.30
N ASP A 23 -7.08 21.57 -3.88
CA ASP A 23 -7.25 21.38 -5.32
C ASP A 23 -5.94 21.17 -6.10
N ALA A 24 -4.90 20.70 -5.43
CA ALA A 24 -3.57 20.52 -6.00
C ALA A 24 -3.50 19.40 -7.03
N ILE A 25 -4.24 18.30 -6.80
CA ILE A 25 -4.21 17.10 -7.64
C ILE A 25 -5.61 16.72 -8.14
N GLY A 26 -5.66 16.19 -9.36
CA GLY A 26 -6.89 15.64 -9.95
C GLY A 26 -6.98 14.12 -9.82
N LEU A 27 -8.02 13.54 -10.45
CA LEU A 27 -8.28 12.09 -10.44
C LEU A 27 -7.05 11.26 -10.87
N LEU A 28 -6.37 11.63 -11.96
CA LEU A 28 -5.19 10.90 -12.44
C LEU A 28 -4.08 10.87 -11.40
N GLY A 29 -3.76 12.02 -10.77
CA GLY A 29 -2.73 12.11 -9.74
C GLY A 29 -3.07 11.25 -8.52
N ALA A 30 -4.31 11.31 -8.04
CA ALA A 30 -4.79 10.49 -6.93
C ALA A 30 -4.76 8.98 -7.27
N THR A 31 -5.17 8.59 -8.48
CA THR A 31 -5.12 7.19 -8.93
C THR A 31 -3.68 6.69 -9.03
N MET A 32 -2.77 7.47 -9.59
CA MET A 32 -1.36 7.08 -9.71
C MET A 32 -0.64 7.05 -8.35
N GLN A 33 -1.01 7.87 -7.39
CA GLN A 33 -0.55 7.76 -6.01
C GLN A 33 -0.85 6.37 -5.42
N ALA A 34 -2.04 5.84 -5.64
CA ALA A 34 -2.44 4.52 -5.17
C ALA A 34 -1.75 3.40 -5.98
N ILE A 35 -1.72 3.48 -7.31
CA ILE A 35 -1.05 2.50 -8.17
C ILE A 35 0.44 2.38 -7.83
N THR A 36 1.13 3.50 -7.70
CA THR A 36 2.56 3.50 -7.39
C THR A 36 2.86 3.10 -5.95
N HIS A 37 1.91 3.25 -5.03
CA HIS A 37 2.04 2.70 -3.67
C HIS A 37 2.01 1.16 -3.69
N ILE A 38 1.20 0.54 -4.55
CA ILE A 38 1.19 -0.92 -4.75
C ILE A 38 2.52 -1.39 -5.33
N ALA A 39 3.24 -0.52 -6.06
CA ALA A 39 4.53 -0.81 -6.69
C ALA A 39 4.44 -1.93 -7.75
N PRO A 40 3.99 -1.63 -8.97
CA PRO A 40 3.71 -2.63 -10.01
C PRO A 40 4.85 -3.61 -10.28
N ALA A 41 6.10 -3.14 -10.33
CA ALA A 41 7.26 -4.01 -10.57
C ALA A 41 7.60 -4.87 -9.35
N ILE A 42 7.51 -4.33 -8.13
CA ILE A 42 7.77 -5.07 -6.88
C ILE A 42 6.68 -6.12 -6.67
N ALA A 43 5.41 -5.72 -6.73
CA ALA A 43 4.27 -6.61 -6.54
C ALA A 43 4.21 -7.72 -7.61
N GLY A 44 4.57 -7.38 -8.87
CA GLY A 44 4.57 -8.31 -9.98
C GLY A 44 5.72 -9.31 -9.96
N PHE A 45 6.85 -9.00 -9.32
CA PHE A 45 8.06 -9.78 -9.53
C PHE A 45 8.75 -10.29 -8.28
N PHE A 46 8.76 -9.55 -7.17
CA PHE A 46 9.46 -10.03 -5.98
C PHE A 46 8.79 -11.23 -5.31
N PHE A 47 7.48 -11.31 -5.42
CA PHE A 47 6.71 -12.41 -4.84
C PHE A 47 6.40 -13.54 -5.82
N THR A 48 6.84 -13.44 -7.09
CA THR A 48 6.45 -14.42 -8.15
C THR A 48 6.81 -15.83 -7.76
N ALA A 49 8.08 -16.13 -7.47
CA ALA A 49 8.52 -17.47 -7.11
C ALA A 49 7.77 -18.01 -5.90
N PHE A 50 7.56 -17.16 -4.88
CA PHE A 50 6.85 -17.53 -3.66
C PHE A 50 5.36 -17.83 -3.93
N ILE A 51 4.67 -16.99 -4.68
CA ILE A 51 3.25 -17.23 -5.01
C ILE A 51 3.10 -18.46 -5.88
N VAL A 52 4.01 -18.68 -6.86
CA VAL A 52 4.00 -19.87 -7.70
C VAL A 52 4.32 -21.14 -6.90
N SER A 53 5.17 -21.09 -5.89
CA SER A 53 5.41 -22.24 -5.00
C SER A 53 4.16 -22.67 -4.22
N LEU A 54 3.23 -21.76 -3.96
CA LEU A 54 1.98 -22.02 -3.26
C LEU A 54 0.82 -22.38 -4.17
N ALA A 55 0.73 -21.74 -5.34
CA ALA A 55 -0.40 -21.86 -6.27
C ALA A 55 -0.07 -22.65 -7.54
N GLY A 56 1.19 -23.04 -7.75
CA GLY A 56 1.60 -23.67 -9.02
C GLY A 56 1.35 -22.75 -10.22
N ILE A 57 0.97 -23.34 -11.33
CA ILE A 57 0.61 -22.58 -12.55
C ILE A 57 -0.63 -21.72 -12.37
N THR A 58 -1.47 -21.96 -11.32
CA THR A 58 -2.69 -21.20 -11.04
C THR A 58 -2.44 -19.89 -10.25
N ALA A 59 -1.21 -19.41 -10.17
CA ALA A 59 -0.91 -18.12 -9.56
C ALA A 59 -1.69 -16.92 -10.17
N PRO A 60 -1.95 -16.85 -11.52
CA PRO A 60 -2.85 -15.82 -12.08
C PRO A 60 -4.28 -15.91 -11.57
N LEU A 61 -4.81 -17.11 -11.33
CA LEU A 61 -6.11 -17.32 -10.70
C LEU A 61 -6.10 -16.83 -9.24
N ALA A 62 -5.03 -17.09 -8.50
CA ALA A 62 -4.88 -16.57 -7.14
C ALA A 62 -4.89 -15.02 -7.12
N TYR A 63 -4.19 -14.36 -8.05
CA TYR A 63 -4.24 -12.91 -8.22
C TYR A 63 -5.63 -12.41 -8.60
N PHE A 64 -6.33 -13.12 -9.49
CA PHE A 64 -7.70 -12.74 -9.86
C PHE A 64 -8.66 -12.80 -8.66
N ILE A 65 -8.58 -13.84 -7.84
CA ILE A 65 -9.39 -13.95 -6.61
C ILE A 65 -8.99 -12.86 -5.61
N GLY A 66 -7.68 -12.63 -5.39
CA GLY A 66 -7.18 -11.55 -4.53
C GLY A 66 -7.65 -10.18 -4.98
N PHE A 67 -7.64 -9.91 -6.27
CA PHE A 67 -8.19 -8.70 -6.89
C PHE A 67 -9.67 -8.50 -6.54
N LEU A 68 -10.51 -9.55 -6.65
CA LEU A 68 -11.92 -9.46 -6.28
C LEU A 68 -12.11 -9.15 -4.79
N ILE A 69 -11.28 -9.72 -3.91
CA ILE A 69 -11.31 -9.44 -2.47
C ILE A 69 -10.93 -7.98 -2.20
N VAL A 70 -9.88 -7.48 -2.88
CA VAL A 70 -9.45 -6.08 -2.74
C VAL A 70 -10.49 -5.11 -3.30
N LEU A 71 -11.26 -5.49 -4.34
CA LEU A 71 -12.42 -4.70 -4.79
C LEU A 71 -13.48 -4.55 -3.69
N MET A 72 -13.74 -5.59 -2.90
CA MET A 72 -14.69 -5.50 -1.76
C MET A 72 -14.14 -4.55 -0.69
N LEU A 73 -12.84 -4.65 -0.33
CA LEU A 73 -12.19 -3.75 0.62
C LEU A 73 -12.18 -2.30 0.12
N GLY A 74 -11.84 -2.09 -1.15
CA GLY A 74 -11.84 -0.78 -1.78
C GLY A 74 -13.22 -0.14 -1.83
N SER A 75 -14.25 -0.94 -2.08
CA SER A 75 -15.64 -0.49 -2.00
C SER A 75 -15.96 0.08 -0.60
N THR A 76 -15.55 -0.61 0.47
CA THR A 76 -15.73 -0.13 1.85
C THR A 76 -15.11 1.26 2.07
N LEU A 77 -13.86 1.43 1.68
CA LEU A 77 -13.16 2.70 1.83
C LEU A 77 -13.78 3.79 0.95
N ALA A 78 -14.13 3.46 -0.30
CA ALA A 78 -14.74 4.39 -1.23
C ALA A 78 -16.09 4.93 -0.71
N GLN A 79 -16.91 4.07 -0.09
CA GLN A 79 -18.16 4.48 0.53
C GLN A 79 -17.94 5.44 1.71
N LEU A 80 -16.92 5.21 2.54
CA LEU A 80 -16.58 6.12 3.65
C LEU A 80 -15.99 7.44 3.14
N ALA A 81 -15.08 7.38 2.15
CA ALA A 81 -14.44 8.56 1.56
C ALA A 81 -15.43 9.49 0.86
N LYS A 82 -16.50 8.96 0.28
CA LYS A 82 -17.59 9.74 -0.34
C LYS A 82 -18.20 10.75 0.64
N HIS A 83 -18.35 10.37 1.90
CA HIS A 83 -18.99 11.21 2.91
C HIS A 83 -18.00 11.94 3.81
N MET A 84 -16.82 11.38 4.04
CA MET A 84 -15.85 11.85 5.03
C MET A 84 -14.45 12.09 4.42
N PRO A 85 -14.30 12.94 3.36
CA PRO A 85 -12.97 13.23 2.83
C PRO A 85 -12.08 13.87 3.90
N SER A 86 -10.92 13.25 4.18
CA SER A 86 -10.00 13.71 5.24
C SER A 86 -8.61 13.10 5.05
N ALA A 87 -7.57 13.88 5.37
CA ALA A 87 -6.19 13.40 5.45
C ALA A 87 -5.99 12.29 6.50
N GLY A 88 -6.90 12.17 7.46
CA GLY A 88 -6.86 11.18 8.54
C GLY A 88 -7.33 9.78 8.13
N VAL A 89 -8.07 9.64 7.02
CA VAL A 89 -8.62 8.36 6.51
C VAL A 89 -9.19 7.48 7.64
N TYR A 90 -8.53 6.37 7.97
CA TYR A 90 -8.97 5.44 9.02
C TYR A 90 -9.16 6.11 10.38
N TYR A 91 -8.30 7.09 10.72
CA TYR A 91 -8.46 7.89 11.93
C TYR A 91 -9.84 8.57 11.96
N THR A 92 -10.19 9.26 10.87
CA THR A 92 -11.45 9.99 10.76
C THR A 92 -12.64 9.03 10.68
N TYR A 93 -12.57 8.02 9.81
CA TYR A 93 -13.70 7.10 9.55
C TYR A 93 -14.08 6.29 10.78
N VAL A 94 -13.09 5.68 11.44
CA VAL A 94 -13.32 4.85 12.63
C VAL A 94 -13.67 5.71 13.85
N SER A 95 -13.09 6.91 13.95
CA SER A 95 -13.45 7.86 15.04
C SER A 95 -14.91 8.24 14.98
N ARG A 96 -15.43 8.55 13.80
CA ARG A 96 -16.82 8.96 13.61
C ARG A 96 -17.80 7.81 13.73
N ALA A 97 -17.54 6.72 13.01
CA ALA A 97 -18.48 5.61 12.92
C ALA A 97 -18.54 4.75 14.18
N ILE A 98 -17.43 4.62 14.92
CA ILE A 98 -17.30 3.74 16.07
C ILE A 98 -17.02 4.56 17.33
N HIS A 99 -15.79 5.06 17.49
CA HIS A 99 -15.37 5.87 18.62
C HIS A 99 -13.99 6.51 18.39
N PRO A 100 -13.71 7.76 18.81
CA PRO A 100 -12.43 8.44 18.61
C PRO A 100 -11.20 7.66 19.12
N ARG A 101 -11.31 6.96 20.26
CA ARG A 101 -10.22 6.13 20.78
C ARG A 101 -9.91 4.93 19.87
N ALA A 102 -10.93 4.33 19.24
CA ALA A 102 -10.75 3.27 18.26
C ALA A 102 -10.05 3.81 17.00
N GLY A 103 -10.45 4.98 16.50
CA GLY A 103 -9.78 5.66 15.39
C GLY A 103 -8.31 5.93 15.67
N PHE A 104 -7.98 6.40 16.90
CA PHE A 104 -6.59 6.56 17.31
C PHE A 104 -5.81 5.25 17.24
N LEU A 105 -6.33 4.15 17.79
CA LEU A 105 -5.64 2.86 17.79
C LEU A 105 -5.44 2.30 16.37
N VAL A 106 -6.43 2.47 15.49
CA VAL A 106 -6.30 2.07 14.08
C VAL A 106 -5.16 2.82 13.41
N SER A 107 -5.11 4.12 13.56
CA SER A 107 -4.05 4.94 12.95
C SER A 107 -2.70 4.71 13.61
N TRP A 108 -2.67 4.44 14.91
CA TRP A 108 -1.47 4.05 15.63
C TRP A 108 -0.89 2.73 15.08
N MET A 109 -1.73 1.73 14.87
CA MET A 109 -1.32 0.46 14.25
C MET A 109 -0.85 0.66 12.81
N TYR A 110 -1.52 1.52 12.04
CA TYR A 110 -1.16 1.80 10.66
C TYR A 110 0.24 2.42 10.48
N ILE A 111 0.82 3.01 11.56
CA ILE A 111 2.19 3.51 11.58
C ILE A 111 3.21 2.37 11.35
N LEU A 112 2.92 1.15 11.80
CA LEU A 112 3.77 -0.03 11.55
C LEU A 112 3.83 -0.43 10.07
N TYR A 113 2.96 0.11 9.24
CA TYR A 113 2.93 -0.14 7.80
C TYR A 113 3.54 1.03 7.03
N SER A 114 2.71 1.99 6.66
CA SER A 114 3.04 2.97 5.63
C SER A 114 4.29 3.80 5.96
N PRO A 115 4.48 4.35 7.16
CA PRO A 115 5.69 5.08 7.50
C PRO A 115 6.97 4.25 7.55
N LEU A 116 6.90 2.95 7.88
CA LEU A 116 8.10 2.14 8.11
C LEU A 116 8.58 1.34 6.89
N VAL A 117 7.76 1.17 5.85
CA VAL A 117 8.10 0.33 4.69
C VAL A 117 9.22 0.90 3.84
N GLY A 118 9.30 2.22 3.69
CA GLY A 118 10.22 2.86 2.75
C GLY A 118 11.71 2.56 2.99
N GLY A 119 12.15 2.57 4.25
CA GLY A 119 13.54 2.29 4.62
C GLY A 119 13.98 0.85 4.32
N PRO A 120 13.31 -0.18 4.86
CA PRO A 120 13.60 -1.58 4.56
C PRO A 120 13.52 -1.91 3.06
N LEU A 121 12.56 -1.34 2.33
CA LEU A 121 12.44 -1.53 0.89
C LEU A 121 13.65 -0.95 0.13
N ALA A 122 14.11 0.24 0.49
CA ALA A 122 15.30 0.84 -0.11
C ALA A 122 16.56 0.00 0.17
N GLY A 123 16.68 -0.57 1.37
CA GLY A 123 17.77 -1.49 1.73
C GLY A 123 17.72 -2.78 0.90
N PHE A 124 16.55 -3.38 0.77
CA PHE A 124 16.36 -4.58 -0.04
C PHE A 124 16.68 -4.35 -1.52
N PHE A 125 16.28 -3.21 -2.08
CA PHE A 125 16.65 -2.84 -3.45
C PHE A 125 18.18 -2.78 -3.63
N GLY A 126 18.89 -2.10 -2.73
CA GLY A 126 20.35 -2.04 -2.79
C GLY A 126 21.02 -3.40 -2.66
N PHE A 127 20.44 -4.32 -1.88
CA PHE A 127 20.88 -5.71 -1.76
C PHE A 127 20.72 -6.47 -3.10
N ILE A 128 19.57 -6.34 -3.79
CA ILE A 128 19.35 -6.96 -5.11
C ILE A 128 20.36 -6.40 -6.12
N VAL A 129 20.50 -5.07 -6.20
CA VAL A 129 21.44 -4.46 -7.15
C VAL A 129 22.88 -4.90 -6.88
N ALA A 130 23.30 -5.03 -5.62
CA ALA A 130 24.63 -5.56 -5.29
C ALA A 130 24.82 -7.01 -5.78
N GLY A 131 23.77 -7.83 -5.65
CA GLY A 131 23.76 -9.20 -6.18
C GLY A 131 23.93 -9.25 -7.69
N GLU A 132 23.17 -8.42 -8.43
CA GLU A 132 23.27 -8.33 -9.89
C GLU A 132 24.62 -7.79 -10.37
N LEU A 133 25.18 -6.79 -9.68
CA LEU A 133 26.52 -6.28 -10.00
C LEU A 133 27.60 -7.34 -9.83
N LYS A 134 27.46 -8.16 -8.77
CA LYS A 134 28.40 -9.26 -8.53
C LYS A 134 28.26 -10.38 -9.58
N ALA A 135 27.02 -10.77 -9.87
CA ALA A 135 26.74 -11.86 -10.81
C ALA A 135 27.16 -11.52 -12.26
N ASN A 136 26.83 -10.31 -12.74
CA ASN A 136 27.02 -9.94 -14.14
C ASN A 136 28.38 -9.27 -14.44
N TRP A 137 28.97 -8.57 -13.46
CA TRP A 137 30.20 -7.77 -13.70
C TRP A 137 31.33 -8.06 -12.69
N ASN A 138 31.12 -9.02 -11.76
CA ASN A 138 32.06 -9.35 -10.70
C ASN A 138 32.44 -8.12 -9.81
N ILE A 139 31.50 -7.19 -9.65
CA ILE A 139 31.66 -6.00 -8.79
C ILE A 139 31.06 -6.32 -7.42
N ASP A 140 31.89 -6.43 -6.39
CA ASP A 140 31.49 -6.77 -5.04
C ASP A 140 31.31 -5.50 -4.19
N VAL A 141 30.05 -5.11 -3.95
CA VAL A 141 29.66 -3.88 -3.21
C VAL A 141 28.59 -4.21 -2.14
N PRO A 142 28.92 -5.03 -1.12
CA PRO A 142 27.95 -5.51 -0.13
C PRO A 142 27.31 -4.39 0.70
N TRP A 143 27.93 -3.23 0.77
CA TRP A 143 27.45 -2.02 1.47
C TRP A 143 26.38 -1.22 0.69
N LEU A 144 26.07 -1.60 -0.55
CA LEU A 144 25.19 -0.81 -1.43
C LEU A 144 23.78 -0.67 -0.84
N TRP A 145 23.32 -1.61 -0.04
CA TRP A 145 22.04 -1.50 0.65
C TRP A 145 22.00 -0.32 1.65
N VAL A 146 23.10 -0.05 2.36
CA VAL A 146 23.21 1.13 3.24
C VAL A 146 23.12 2.40 2.43
N ALA A 147 23.89 2.48 1.34
CA ALA A 147 23.87 3.63 0.45
C ALA A 147 22.46 3.87 -0.13
N SER A 148 21.74 2.80 -0.51
CA SER A 148 20.34 2.91 -0.98
C SER A 148 19.45 3.54 0.06
N VAL A 149 19.47 3.09 1.32
CA VAL A 149 18.67 3.71 2.40
C VAL A 149 19.01 5.19 2.54
N LEU A 150 20.32 5.54 2.58
CA LEU A 150 20.78 6.92 2.77
C LEU A 150 20.54 7.84 1.56
N VAL A 151 20.28 7.28 0.38
CA VAL A 151 19.92 8.05 -0.83
C VAL A 151 18.41 8.19 -0.96
N PHE A 152 17.66 7.09 -0.84
CA PHE A 152 16.20 7.13 -1.05
C PHE A 152 15.47 7.90 0.04
N ALA A 153 15.85 7.78 1.32
CA ALA A 153 15.14 8.47 2.38
C ALA A 153 15.23 10.02 2.25
N PRO A 154 16.40 10.66 2.04
CA PRO A 154 16.46 12.09 1.77
C PRO A 154 15.80 12.52 0.45
N LEU A 155 15.92 11.71 -0.61
CA LEU A 155 15.29 11.99 -1.90
C LEU A 155 13.76 12.06 -1.76
N THR A 156 13.16 11.09 -1.09
CA THR A 156 11.71 11.06 -0.85
C THR A 156 11.27 12.21 0.06
N ALA A 157 12.04 12.54 1.09
CA ALA A 157 11.77 13.69 1.95
C ALA A 157 11.83 15.00 1.18
N TYR A 158 12.81 15.18 0.29
CA TYR A 158 12.93 16.34 -0.58
C TYR A 158 11.73 16.51 -1.51
N LEU A 159 11.31 15.41 -2.19
CA LEU A 159 10.16 15.45 -3.09
C LEU A 159 8.86 15.77 -2.36
N GLN A 160 8.67 15.27 -1.13
CA GLN A 160 7.53 15.64 -0.31
C GLN A 160 7.58 17.10 0.15
N TRP A 161 8.79 17.59 0.50
CA TRP A 161 8.97 18.96 0.93
C TRP A 161 8.62 19.97 -0.15
N THR A 162 8.96 19.68 -1.43
CA THR A 162 8.68 20.55 -2.57
C THR A 162 7.22 20.67 -2.93
N GLY A 163 6.36 19.80 -2.37
CA GLY A 163 4.91 19.87 -2.55
C GLY A 163 4.30 18.60 -3.12
N ILE A 164 2.99 18.51 -3.03
CA ILE A 164 2.26 17.34 -3.55
C ILE A 164 2.26 17.27 -5.09
N LYS A 165 2.20 18.41 -5.77
CA LYS A 165 2.18 18.47 -7.25
C LYS A 165 3.46 17.88 -7.88
N PRO A 166 4.70 18.29 -7.47
CA PRO A 166 5.92 17.68 -8.00
C PRO A 166 6.00 16.17 -7.73
N SER A 167 5.69 15.73 -6.50
CA SER A 167 5.75 14.31 -6.16
C SER A 167 4.74 13.48 -6.96
N THR A 168 3.51 13.98 -7.11
CA THR A 168 2.47 13.30 -7.90
C THR A 168 2.81 13.29 -9.40
N ARG A 169 3.34 14.39 -9.95
CA ARG A 169 3.77 14.44 -11.35
C ARG A 169 4.90 13.43 -11.62
N PHE A 170 5.84 13.31 -10.70
CA PHE A 170 6.89 12.29 -10.78
C PHE A 170 6.26 10.89 -10.86
N MET A 171 5.36 10.54 -9.94
CA MET A 171 4.68 9.24 -9.91
C MET A 171 3.85 8.96 -11.17
N VAL A 172 3.16 9.97 -11.74
CA VAL A 172 2.39 9.79 -12.98
C VAL A 172 3.31 9.41 -14.15
N ILE A 173 4.40 10.13 -14.32
CA ILE A 173 5.31 9.90 -15.46
C ILE A 173 6.08 8.60 -15.29
N THR A 174 6.74 8.44 -14.15
CA THR A 174 7.65 7.31 -13.95
C THR A 174 6.89 6.02 -13.65
N GLY A 175 5.77 6.09 -12.92
CA GLY A 175 4.89 4.94 -12.68
C GLY A 175 4.21 4.46 -13.97
N GLY A 176 3.80 5.39 -14.86
CA GLY A 176 3.31 5.02 -16.19
C GLY A 176 4.37 4.28 -17.02
N LEU A 177 5.61 4.79 -17.01
CA LEU A 177 6.73 4.14 -17.69
C LEU A 177 7.04 2.75 -17.09
N GLU A 178 7.05 2.66 -15.76
CA GLU A 178 7.20 1.39 -15.04
C GLU A 178 6.16 0.36 -15.48
N MET A 179 4.88 0.73 -15.50
CA MET A 179 3.81 -0.17 -15.95
C MET A 179 4.01 -0.62 -17.40
N LEU A 180 4.48 0.27 -18.28
CA LEU A 180 4.79 -0.10 -19.68
C LEU A 180 5.93 -1.12 -19.75
N ILE A 181 7.00 -0.96 -18.97
CA ILE A 181 8.14 -1.90 -18.94
C ILE A 181 7.68 -3.27 -18.43
N VAL A 182 6.95 -3.29 -17.31
CA VAL A 182 6.44 -4.52 -16.68
C VAL A 182 5.46 -5.25 -17.61
N MET A 183 4.54 -4.52 -18.24
CA MET A 183 3.62 -5.08 -19.23
C MET A 183 4.39 -5.59 -20.47
N GLY A 184 5.42 -4.87 -20.91
CA GLY A 184 6.29 -5.29 -22.01
C GLY A 184 6.94 -6.64 -21.73
N LEU A 185 7.38 -6.90 -20.48
CA LEU A 185 7.91 -8.21 -20.10
C LEU A 185 6.83 -9.30 -20.14
N ALA A 186 5.62 -9.02 -19.61
CA ALA A 186 4.52 -9.97 -19.68
C ALA A 186 4.12 -10.31 -21.11
N VAL A 187 4.02 -9.31 -21.99
CA VAL A 187 3.77 -9.50 -23.43
C VAL A 187 4.90 -10.31 -24.07
N SER A 188 6.16 -10.07 -23.71
CA SER A 188 7.29 -10.86 -24.18
C SER A 188 7.19 -12.34 -23.76
N GLY A 189 6.69 -12.62 -22.55
CA GLY A 189 6.41 -13.98 -22.11
C GLY A 189 5.36 -14.68 -22.97
N PHE A 190 4.32 -13.97 -23.42
CA PHE A 190 3.31 -14.50 -24.33
C PHE A 190 3.85 -14.72 -25.76
N LEU A 191 4.70 -13.82 -26.25
CA LEU A 191 5.21 -13.85 -27.61
C LEU A 191 6.37 -14.85 -27.81
N PHE A 192 7.15 -15.08 -26.75
CA PHE A 192 8.35 -15.90 -26.78
C PHE A 192 8.35 -16.98 -25.68
N PRO A 193 7.30 -17.84 -25.62
CA PRO A 193 7.32 -18.98 -24.72
C PRO A 193 8.42 -19.98 -25.13
N PRO A 194 8.86 -20.87 -24.24
CA PRO A 194 9.77 -21.97 -24.62
C PRO A 194 9.19 -22.86 -25.72
N ALA A 195 10.07 -23.49 -26.49
CA ALA A 195 9.67 -24.40 -27.60
C ALA A 195 8.71 -25.50 -27.09
N GLY A 196 7.61 -25.70 -27.81
CA GLY A 196 6.56 -26.64 -27.43
C GLY A 196 5.52 -26.11 -26.44
N SER A 197 5.67 -24.89 -25.95
CA SER A 197 4.71 -24.22 -25.06
C SER A 197 3.91 -23.15 -25.81
N SER A 198 2.74 -22.81 -25.27
CA SER A 198 1.87 -21.77 -25.84
C SER A 198 1.09 -21.05 -24.71
N ILE A 199 0.43 -19.97 -25.07
CA ILE A 199 -0.51 -19.29 -24.15
C ILE A 199 -1.58 -20.30 -23.76
N SER A 200 -1.80 -20.48 -22.46
CA SER A 200 -2.76 -21.43 -21.93
C SER A 200 -3.72 -20.77 -20.96
N LEU A 201 -5.01 -21.10 -21.06
CA LEU A 201 -6.03 -20.73 -20.08
C LEU A 201 -6.09 -21.69 -18.89
N GLU A 202 -5.33 -22.78 -18.91
CA GLU A 202 -5.23 -23.74 -17.80
C GLU A 202 -4.70 -23.09 -16.51
N VAL A 203 -4.04 -21.96 -16.61
CA VAL A 203 -3.64 -21.14 -15.44
C VAL A 203 -4.83 -20.57 -14.65
N PHE A 204 -6.01 -20.52 -15.27
CA PHE A 204 -7.27 -20.10 -14.62
C PHE A 204 -8.20 -21.28 -14.32
N ASN A 205 -7.82 -22.51 -14.65
CA ASN A 205 -8.61 -23.69 -14.40
C ASN A 205 -8.48 -24.13 -12.94
N PRO A 206 -9.57 -24.11 -12.14
CA PRO A 206 -9.51 -24.53 -10.74
C PRO A 206 -9.10 -26.00 -10.53
N ALA A 207 -9.20 -26.84 -11.56
CA ALA A 207 -8.76 -28.24 -11.49
C ALA A 207 -7.23 -28.37 -11.36
N ASN A 208 -6.46 -27.35 -11.77
CA ASN A 208 -5.02 -27.31 -11.68
C ASN A 208 -4.49 -26.69 -10.35
N ILE A 209 -5.38 -26.36 -9.44
CA ILE A 209 -5.00 -25.88 -8.10
C ILE A 209 -4.29 -27.01 -7.35
N PRO A 210 -3.09 -26.75 -6.79
CA PRO A 210 -2.39 -27.74 -5.97
C PRO A 210 -3.30 -28.20 -4.81
N THR A 211 -3.65 -29.48 -4.81
CA THR A 211 -4.49 -30.08 -3.78
C THR A 211 -3.62 -30.63 -2.66
N ALA A 212 -3.90 -30.22 -1.43
CA ALA A 212 -3.34 -30.84 -0.23
C ALA A 212 -4.40 -31.73 0.45
N GLU A 213 -3.97 -32.66 1.26
CA GLU A 213 -4.87 -33.37 2.16
C GLU A 213 -5.65 -32.37 3.01
N GLY A 214 -7.00 -32.40 2.93
CA GLY A 214 -7.89 -31.44 3.61
C GLY A 214 -8.64 -30.48 2.70
N GLY A 215 -8.48 -30.54 1.37
CA GLY A 215 -9.25 -29.79 0.37
C GLY A 215 -8.77 -28.35 0.14
N PHE A 216 -9.55 -27.60 -0.64
CA PHE A 216 -9.22 -26.28 -1.14
C PHE A 216 -8.76 -25.27 -0.06
N PHE A 217 -9.46 -25.20 1.06
CA PHE A 217 -9.13 -24.26 2.15
C PHE A 217 -7.95 -24.71 3.03
N ALA A 218 -7.60 -25.98 3.00
CA ALA A 218 -6.44 -26.50 3.74
C ALA A 218 -5.14 -26.39 2.92
N GLY A 219 -5.28 -26.27 1.60
CA GLY A 219 -4.15 -26.19 0.67
C GLY A 219 -3.40 -24.86 0.68
N THR A 220 -2.25 -24.88 0.04
CA THR A 220 -1.35 -23.72 -0.12
C THR A 220 -1.94 -22.64 -1.03
N PHE A 221 -2.83 -22.99 -1.95
CA PHE A 221 -3.45 -22.04 -2.89
C PHE A 221 -4.17 -20.89 -2.18
N PHE A 222 -4.94 -21.17 -1.11
CA PHE A 222 -5.61 -20.08 -0.39
C PHE A 222 -4.61 -19.15 0.29
N LEU A 223 -3.48 -19.68 0.74
CA LEU A 223 -2.38 -18.86 1.26
C LEU A 223 -1.80 -17.96 0.16
N ALA A 224 -1.66 -18.47 -1.07
CA ALA A 224 -1.28 -17.64 -2.22
C ALA A 224 -2.28 -16.49 -2.43
N VAL A 225 -3.59 -16.75 -2.37
CA VAL A 225 -4.61 -15.68 -2.47
C VAL A 225 -4.43 -14.61 -1.39
N VAL A 226 -4.11 -15.01 -0.16
CA VAL A 226 -3.81 -14.06 0.94
C VAL A 226 -2.63 -13.17 0.60
N PHE A 227 -1.54 -13.74 0.07
CA PHE A 227 -0.37 -12.95 -0.34
C PHE A 227 -0.65 -12.07 -1.56
N THR A 228 -1.56 -12.46 -2.46
CA THR A 228 -1.97 -11.58 -3.56
C THR A 228 -2.79 -10.38 -3.07
N VAL A 229 -3.66 -10.56 -2.07
CA VAL A 229 -4.36 -9.44 -1.40
C VAL A 229 -3.33 -8.49 -0.78
N GLN A 230 -2.30 -9.03 -0.13
CA GLN A 230 -1.22 -8.23 0.45
C GLN A 230 -0.38 -7.52 -0.63
N GLY A 231 -0.04 -8.21 -1.73
CA GLY A 231 0.69 -7.63 -2.85
C GLY A 231 -0.07 -6.49 -3.56
N LEU A 232 -1.39 -6.43 -3.37
CA LEU A 232 -2.24 -5.34 -3.85
C LEU A 232 -2.42 -4.22 -2.81
N THR A 233 -1.87 -4.33 -1.59
CA THR A 233 -2.02 -3.30 -0.54
C THR A 233 -1.36 -1.99 -0.98
N GLY A 234 -2.01 -0.87 -0.66
CA GLY A 234 -1.60 0.47 -1.10
C GLY A 234 -2.64 1.18 -1.96
N TRP A 235 -3.67 0.45 -2.39
CA TRP A 235 -4.79 0.98 -3.17
C TRP A 235 -5.53 2.13 -2.45
N GLU A 236 -5.43 2.21 -1.14
CA GLU A 236 -6.02 3.25 -0.30
C GLU A 236 -5.21 4.55 -0.26
N ALA A 237 -4.00 4.59 -0.83
CA ALA A 237 -3.06 5.69 -0.69
C ALA A 237 -3.49 7.02 -1.34
N SER A 238 -4.54 7.02 -2.14
CA SER A 238 -5.18 8.26 -2.61
C SER A 238 -6.05 8.92 -1.53
N ALA A 239 -6.59 8.16 -0.58
CA ALA A 239 -7.53 8.67 0.41
C ALA A 239 -6.91 9.72 1.37
N PRO A 240 -5.66 9.58 1.88
CA PRO A 240 -5.02 10.61 2.70
C PRO A 240 -4.76 11.94 1.98
N LEU A 241 -4.81 11.93 0.65
CA LEU A 241 -4.67 13.15 -0.17
C LEU A 241 -6.01 13.86 -0.42
N ALA A 242 -7.08 13.45 0.26
CA ALA A 242 -8.41 14.01 0.06
C ALA A 242 -8.46 15.54 0.21
N GLU A 243 -7.67 16.09 1.15
CA GLU A 243 -7.61 17.53 1.43
C GLU A 243 -6.86 18.32 0.35
N GLU A 244 -6.07 17.65 -0.49
CA GLU A 244 -5.30 18.21 -1.60
C GLU A 244 -5.92 17.85 -2.97
N THR A 245 -6.99 17.06 -2.99
CA THR A 245 -7.63 16.53 -4.20
C THR A 245 -8.81 17.38 -4.63
N LYS A 246 -8.88 17.72 -5.93
CA LYS A 246 -10.05 18.38 -6.54
C LYS A 246 -11.29 17.53 -6.42
N ASP A 247 -12.40 18.12 -6.01
CA ASP A 247 -13.68 17.43 -5.81
C ASP A 247 -13.49 16.08 -5.05
N PRO A 248 -13.01 16.12 -3.78
CA PRO A 248 -12.56 14.93 -3.08
C PRO A 248 -13.66 13.90 -2.85
N ARG A 249 -14.92 14.32 -2.71
CA ARG A 249 -16.07 13.41 -2.52
C ARG A 249 -16.36 12.54 -3.73
N ARG A 250 -15.91 12.96 -4.92
CA ARG A 250 -16.02 12.21 -6.17
C ARG A 250 -14.70 11.54 -6.54
N ASN A 251 -13.61 12.31 -6.56
CA ASN A 251 -12.34 11.84 -7.12
C ASN A 251 -11.62 10.85 -6.22
N VAL A 252 -11.73 10.95 -4.89
CA VAL A 252 -11.08 9.99 -3.97
C VAL A 252 -11.72 8.61 -4.05
N PRO A 253 -13.05 8.44 -3.89
CA PRO A 253 -13.69 7.14 -4.09
C PRO A 253 -13.40 6.53 -5.46
N LEU A 254 -13.47 7.36 -6.52
CA LEU A 254 -13.22 6.91 -7.88
C LEU A 254 -11.75 6.49 -8.08
N SER A 255 -10.78 7.24 -7.54
CA SER A 255 -9.36 6.90 -7.62
C SER A 255 -9.02 5.59 -6.91
N VAL A 256 -9.62 5.33 -5.74
CA VAL A 256 -9.52 4.05 -5.02
C VAL A 256 -9.99 2.90 -5.90
N MET A 257 -11.19 3.00 -6.46
CA MET A 257 -11.74 1.92 -7.30
C MET A 257 -10.97 1.74 -8.61
N LEU A 258 -10.61 2.85 -9.29
CA LEU A 258 -9.83 2.79 -10.53
C LEU A 258 -8.44 2.20 -10.32
N SER A 259 -7.75 2.56 -9.23
CA SER A 259 -6.43 1.99 -8.94
C SER A 259 -6.50 0.48 -8.77
N ILE A 260 -7.50 -0.02 -8.04
CA ILE A 260 -7.70 -1.47 -7.85
C ILE A 260 -8.00 -2.17 -9.18
N VAL A 261 -8.92 -1.62 -9.98
CA VAL A 261 -9.28 -2.23 -11.28
C VAL A 261 -8.08 -2.26 -12.22
N ILE A 262 -7.36 -1.15 -12.34
CA ILE A 262 -6.20 -1.05 -13.23
C ILE A 262 -5.10 -2.00 -12.77
N ILE A 263 -4.67 -1.91 -11.50
CA ILE A 263 -3.50 -2.69 -11.05
C ILE A 263 -3.84 -4.16 -10.82
N GLY A 264 -5.06 -4.47 -10.36
CA GLY A 264 -5.51 -5.85 -10.20
C GLY A 264 -5.54 -6.60 -11.52
N SER A 265 -6.17 -6.01 -12.56
CA SER A 265 -6.16 -6.57 -13.91
C SER A 265 -4.74 -6.67 -14.48
N PHE A 266 -3.94 -5.64 -14.28
CA PHE A 266 -2.55 -5.57 -14.70
C PHE A 266 -1.72 -6.72 -14.11
N LEU A 267 -1.78 -6.96 -12.79
CA LEU A 267 -1.00 -8.02 -12.15
C LEU A 267 -1.46 -9.41 -12.55
N VAL A 268 -2.76 -9.64 -12.78
CA VAL A 268 -3.26 -10.90 -13.33
C VAL A 268 -2.61 -11.18 -14.68
N ILE A 269 -2.56 -10.19 -15.58
CA ILE A 269 -1.93 -10.33 -16.91
C ILE A 269 -0.42 -10.54 -16.77
N VAL A 270 0.24 -9.80 -15.88
CA VAL A 270 1.69 -9.91 -15.65
C VAL A 270 2.07 -11.31 -15.18
N PHE A 271 1.37 -11.85 -14.18
CA PHE A 271 1.62 -13.22 -13.72
C PHE A 271 1.35 -14.27 -14.80
N TRP A 272 0.28 -14.10 -15.57
CA TRP A 272 -0.01 -14.98 -16.69
C TRP A 272 1.11 -14.94 -17.74
N GLY A 273 1.56 -13.75 -18.14
CA GLY A 273 2.65 -13.59 -19.10
C GLY A 273 3.98 -14.19 -18.61
N VAL A 274 4.33 -13.97 -17.35
CA VAL A 274 5.54 -14.54 -16.76
C VAL A 274 5.48 -16.07 -16.74
N ILE A 275 4.39 -16.66 -16.24
CA ILE A 275 4.22 -18.13 -16.20
C ILE A 275 4.24 -18.73 -17.62
N THR A 276 3.56 -18.11 -18.59
CA THR A 276 3.63 -18.51 -20.00
C THR A 276 5.07 -18.44 -20.52
N GLY A 277 5.80 -17.38 -20.14
CA GLY A 277 7.21 -17.22 -20.44
C GLY A 277 8.11 -18.33 -19.88
N PHE A 278 7.70 -19.03 -18.83
CA PHE A 278 8.35 -20.23 -18.31
C PHE A 278 7.71 -21.55 -18.83
N GLY A 279 6.89 -21.49 -19.86
CA GLY A 279 6.30 -22.67 -20.47
C GLY A 279 5.10 -23.25 -19.73
N ASN A 280 4.46 -22.47 -18.87
CA ASN A 280 3.43 -22.91 -17.91
C ASN A 280 3.96 -24.00 -16.95
N ASP A 281 5.22 -23.91 -16.59
CA ASP A 281 5.91 -24.83 -15.68
C ASP A 281 6.24 -24.12 -14.36
N ALA A 282 5.56 -24.53 -13.29
CA ALA A 282 5.74 -23.95 -11.95
C ALA A 282 7.12 -24.29 -11.36
N GLU A 283 7.66 -25.48 -11.66
CA GLU A 283 8.98 -25.90 -11.19
C GLU A 283 10.07 -25.04 -11.84
N ALA A 284 9.96 -24.78 -13.13
CA ALA A 284 10.89 -23.89 -13.85
C ALA A 284 10.88 -22.46 -13.27
N VAL A 285 9.71 -21.95 -12.82
CA VAL A 285 9.63 -20.63 -12.16
C VAL A 285 10.30 -20.66 -10.79
N THR A 286 10.02 -21.67 -9.97
CA THR A 286 10.50 -21.73 -8.57
C THR A 286 11.95 -22.15 -8.44
N ALA A 287 12.48 -22.92 -9.39
CA ALA A 287 13.89 -23.32 -9.45
C ALA A 287 14.81 -22.24 -10.04
N SER A 288 14.27 -21.10 -10.49
CA SER A 288 15.10 -20.01 -11.02
C SER A 288 16.06 -19.48 -9.95
N PRO A 289 17.38 -19.43 -10.22
CA PRO A 289 18.36 -18.95 -9.26
C PRO A 289 18.29 -17.43 -9.00
N GLU A 290 17.64 -16.73 -9.89
CA GLU A 290 17.38 -15.28 -9.82
C GLU A 290 15.87 -15.01 -9.78
N LEU A 291 15.48 -13.76 -9.58
CA LEU A 291 14.06 -13.39 -9.65
C LEU A 291 13.48 -13.82 -11.03
N PRO A 292 12.35 -14.54 -11.07
CA PRO A 292 11.78 -15.06 -12.32
C PRO A 292 11.61 -14.01 -13.41
N ALA A 293 11.28 -12.77 -13.04
CA ALA A 293 11.17 -11.68 -13.98
C ALA A 293 12.51 -11.30 -14.61
N LEU A 294 13.61 -11.31 -13.85
CA LEU A 294 14.95 -11.05 -14.39
C LEU A 294 15.39 -12.19 -15.28
N ALA A 295 15.19 -13.46 -14.88
CA ALA A 295 15.47 -14.62 -15.72
C ALA A 295 14.74 -14.58 -17.06
N LEU A 296 13.45 -14.22 -17.04
CA LEU A 296 12.68 -14.04 -18.27
C LEU A 296 13.23 -12.88 -19.11
N ALA A 297 13.57 -11.75 -18.50
CA ALA A 297 14.13 -10.60 -19.19
C ALA A 297 15.51 -10.91 -19.81
N HIS A 298 16.40 -11.59 -19.09
CA HIS A 298 17.68 -12.06 -19.61
C HIS A 298 17.49 -12.93 -20.87
N ARG A 299 16.55 -13.88 -20.80
CA ARG A 299 16.28 -14.78 -21.92
C ARG A 299 15.70 -14.06 -23.14
N VAL A 300 14.74 -13.11 -22.94
CA VAL A 300 13.97 -12.54 -24.04
C VAL A 300 14.54 -11.22 -24.53
N TRP A 301 15.06 -10.39 -23.63
CA TRP A 301 15.58 -9.06 -23.94
C TRP A 301 17.12 -9.03 -24.06
N GLY A 302 17.81 -10.13 -23.69
CA GLY A 302 19.27 -10.13 -23.66
C GLY A 302 19.79 -8.98 -22.82
N GLY A 303 20.73 -8.18 -23.34
CA GLY A 303 21.26 -7.01 -22.63
C GLY A 303 20.23 -5.94 -22.26
N GLY A 304 19.03 -5.99 -22.81
CA GLY A 304 17.92 -5.08 -22.47
C GLY A 304 17.29 -5.34 -21.10
N TRP A 305 17.63 -6.44 -20.42
CA TRP A 305 17.15 -6.75 -19.06
C TRP A 305 17.38 -5.61 -18.06
N ILE A 306 18.40 -4.80 -18.28
CA ILE A 306 18.73 -3.65 -17.42
C ILE A 306 17.59 -2.62 -17.33
N ILE A 307 16.70 -2.58 -18.34
CA ILE A 307 15.50 -1.75 -18.33
C ILE A 307 14.57 -2.14 -17.18
N LEU A 308 14.55 -3.43 -16.82
CA LEU A 308 13.76 -3.94 -15.72
C LEU A 308 14.31 -3.47 -14.36
N LEU A 309 15.63 -3.35 -14.22
CA LEU A 309 16.23 -2.73 -13.02
C LEU A 309 15.79 -1.27 -12.85
N PHE A 310 15.62 -0.53 -13.96
CA PHE A 310 15.05 0.81 -13.90
C PHE A 310 13.61 0.80 -13.39
N ALA A 311 12.78 -0.16 -13.83
CA ALA A 311 11.42 -0.32 -13.32
C ALA A 311 11.42 -0.62 -11.80
N PHE A 312 12.30 -1.49 -11.31
CA PHE A 312 12.47 -1.75 -9.87
C PHE A 312 12.93 -0.50 -9.11
N LEU A 313 13.93 0.21 -9.62
CA LEU A 313 14.42 1.46 -9.04
C LEU A 313 13.29 2.48 -8.88
N ASN A 314 12.50 2.66 -9.95
CA ASN A 314 11.34 3.55 -9.93
C ASN A 314 10.28 3.08 -8.94
N SER A 315 9.98 1.79 -8.92
CA SER A 315 8.99 1.20 -8.00
C SER A 315 9.35 1.49 -6.54
N VAL A 316 10.61 1.30 -6.15
CA VAL A 316 11.12 1.63 -4.81
C VAL A 316 10.96 3.11 -4.48
N ALA A 317 11.40 4.00 -5.38
CA ALA A 317 11.28 5.44 -5.19
C ALA A 317 9.82 5.86 -5.02
N ALA A 318 8.94 5.35 -5.89
CA ALA A 318 7.52 5.67 -5.87
C ALA A 318 6.80 5.17 -4.61
N VAL A 319 7.09 3.94 -4.14
CA VAL A 319 6.56 3.43 -2.86
C VAL A 319 7.04 4.27 -1.69
N CYS A 320 8.33 4.58 -1.63
CA CYS A 320 8.88 5.41 -0.56
C CYS A 320 8.19 6.78 -0.50
N ILE A 321 7.93 7.42 -1.65
CA ILE A 321 7.20 8.68 -1.73
C ILE A 321 5.74 8.49 -1.32
N ALA A 322 5.07 7.47 -1.85
CA ALA A 322 3.66 7.22 -1.61
C ALA A 322 3.38 6.88 -0.14
N CYS A 323 4.17 5.98 0.46
CA CYS A 323 4.10 5.63 1.88
C CYS A 323 4.29 6.86 2.78
N ALA A 324 5.28 7.67 2.45
CA ALA A 324 5.58 8.84 3.24
C ALA A 324 4.51 9.95 3.06
N ASN A 325 3.92 10.09 1.88
CA ASN A 325 2.75 10.97 1.68
C ASN A 325 1.57 10.55 2.57
N VAL A 326 1.27 9.26 2.63
CA VAL A 326 0.21 8.70 3.50
C VAL A 326 0.51 8.97 4.98
N GLY A 327 1.70 8.58 5.45
CA GLY A 327 2.09 8.71 6.86
C GLY A 327 2.07 10.15 7.35
N THR A 328 2.66 11.07 6.58
CA THR A 328 2.75 12.48 6.97
C THR A 328 1.40 13.18 7.03
N ARG A 329 0.44 12.83 6.14
CA ARG A 329 -0.93 13.39 6.19
C ARG A 329 -1.73 12.84 7.34
N MET A 330 -1.62 11.55 7.63
CA MET A 330 -2.24 10.97 8.82
C MET A 330 -1.73 11.65 10.11
N TRP A 331 -0.42 11.80 10.26
CA TRP A 331 0.15 12.48 11.45
C TRP A 331 -0.28 13.94 11.53
N TYR A 332 -0.33 14.64 10.41
CA TYR A 332 -0.89 15.99 10.33
C TYR A 332 -2.33 16.03 10.83
N SER A 333 -3.20 15.15 10.37
CA SER A 333 -4.60 15.08 10.79
C SER A 333 -4.75 14.76 12.27
N MET A 334 -3.99 13.79 12.80
CA MET A 334 -3.98 13.43 14.21
C MET A 334 -3.46 14.59 15.10
N ALA A 335 -2.42 15.30 14.65
CA ALA A 335 -1.86 16.44 15.36
C ALA A 335 -2.81 17.64 15.34
N ARG A 336 -3.47 17.91 14.21
CA ARG A 336 -4.48 18.97 14.08
C ARG A 336 -5.67 18.73 15.01
N SER A 337 -6.09 17.50 15.21
CA SER A 337 -7.14 17.15 16.17
C SER A 337 -6.66 17.25 17.63
N GLY A 338 -5.36 17.21 17.90
CA GLY A 338 -4.76 17.24 19.25
C GLY A 338 -4.45 15.86 19.85
N SER A 339 -4.63 14.77 19.09
CA SER A 339 -4.27 13.41 19.55
C SER A 339 -2.76 13.13 19.44
N PHE A 340 -2.06 13.88 18.57
CA PHE A 340 -0.60 13.87 18.42
C PHE A 340 0.01 15.25 18.79
N PRO A 341 1.36 15.33 18.93
CA PRO A 341 2.02 16.61 19.19
C PRO A 341 1.70 17.65 18.12
N ALA A 342 1.25 18.85 18.55
CA ALA A 342 0.83 19.93 17.65
C ALA A 342 1.93 20.35 16.64
N SER A 343 3.20 20.10 16.96
CA SER A 343 4.32 20.37 16.04
C SER A 343 4.21 19.62 14.71
N LEU A 344 3.59 18.43 14.68
CA LEU A 344 3.39 17.64 13.46
C LEU A 344 2.30 18.23 12.55
N ALA A 345 1.46 19.12 13.06
CA ALA A 345 0.49 19.86 12.26
C ALA A 345 1.08 21.12 11.60
N LYS A 346 2.37 21.43 11.84
CA LYS A 346 3.01 22.61 11.24
C LYS A 346 3.20 22.43 9.74
N VAL A 347 2.60 23.32 8.95
CA VAL A 347 2.65 23.34 7.50
C VAL A 347 3.64 24.40 7.00
N HIS A 348 4.37 24.09 5.93
CA HIS A 348 5.29 25.02 5.29
C HIS A 348 4.52 26.18 4.63
N PRO A 349 4.90 27.45 4.83
CA PRO A 349 4.10 28.58 4.36
C PRO A 349 3.98 28.65 2.83
N THR A 350 5.02 28.25 2.10
CA THR A 350 5.06 28.30 0.63
C THR A 350 4.66 26.98 -0.01
N HIS A 351 5.21 25.84 0.46
CA HIS A 351 5.01 24.54 -0.16
C HIS A 351 3.73 23.82 0.32
N ARG A 352 3.09 24.35 1.37
CA ARG A 352 1.86 23.81 1.94
C ARG A 352 1.95 22.31 2.30
N THR A 353 3.11 21.90 2.81
CA THR A 353 3.43 20.52 3.20
C THR A 353 3.70 20.41 4.70
N PRO A 354 3.40 19.27 5.37
CA PRO A 354 3.57 19.11 6.82
C PRO A 354 5.05 18.86 7.18
N THR A 355 5.80 19.95 7.34
CA THR A 355 7.27 19.98 7.47
C THR A 355 7.83 19.03 8.53
N ASN A 356 7.32 19.14 9.78
CA ASN A 356 7.86 18.35 10.89
C ASN A 356 7.49 16.86 10.75
N ALA A 357 6.32 16.55 10.16
CA ALA A 357 5.95 15.18 9.86
C ALA A 357 6.89 14.58 8.82
N ILE A 358 7.31 15.35 7.80
CA ILE A 358 8.29 14.90 6.80
C ILE A 358 9.66 14.62 7.44
N LEU A 359 10.11 15.46 8.37
CA LEU A 359 11.39 15.22 9.07
C LEU A 359 11.34 13.97 9.97
N VAL A 360 10.23 13.74 10.66
CA VAL A 360 10.02 12.51 11.44
C VAL A 360 10.00 11.29 10.52
N GLN A 361 9.32 11.38 9.37
CA GLN A 361 9.27 10.33 8.37
C GLN A 361 10.67 9.99 7.82
N LEU A 362 11.48 11.01 7.50
CA LEU A 362 12.88 10.85 7.08
C LEU A 362 13.69 10.06 8.12
N ALA A 363 13.61 10.48 9.38
CA ALA A 363 14.34 9.83 10.47
C ALA A 363 13.89 8.36 10.65
N LEU A 364 12.58 8.11 10.60
CA LEU A 364 12.03 6.75 10.72
C LEU A 364 12.46 5.85 9.56
N ASN A 365 12.47 6.33 8.32
CA ASN A 365 12.92 5.56 7.16
C ASN A 365 14.41 5.17 7.28
N ILE A 366 15.27 6.12 7.69
CA ILE A 366 16.70 5.84 7.88
C ILE A 366 16.89 4.82 9.01
N VAL A 367 16.29 5.07 10.18
CA VAL A 367 16.46 4.20 11.35
C VAL A 367 15.89 2.80 11.09
N ALA A 368 14.67 2.71 10.54
CA ALA A 368 14.06 1.42 10.25
C ALA A 368 14.86 0.63 9.20
N GLY A 369 15.27 1.27 8.09
CA GLY A 369 16.03 0.62 7.03
C GLY A 369 17.39 0.10 7.51
N LEU A 370 18.14 0.92 8.24
CA LEU A 370 19.45 0.54 8.77
C LEU A 370 19.34 -0.50 9.89
N TYR A 371 18.39 -0.33 10.83
CA TYR A 371 18.19 -1.27 11.92
C TYR A 371 17.81 -2.66 11.41
N VAL A 372 16.80 -2.72 10.56
CA VAL A 372 16.26 -3.98 10.03
C VAL A 372 17.31 -4.70 9.17
N GLY A 373 18.03 -3.97 8.31
CA GLY A 373 19.08 -4.54 7.46
C GLY A 373 20.33 -4.99 8.23
N THR A 374 20.62 -4.40 9.40
CA THR A 374 21.77 -4.83 10.22
C THR A 374 21.43 -5.98 11.14
N VAL A 375 20.19 -6.08 11.64
CA VAL A 375 19.77 -7.13 12.60
C VAL A 375 19.44 -8.45 11.92
N TRP A 376 18.78 -8.38 10.75
CA TRP A 376 18.31 -9.59 10.04
C TRP A 376 18.89 -9.79 8.64
N ASP A 377 19.65 -8.91 8.08
CA ASP A 377 19.98 -8.71 6.67
C ASP A 377 18.87 -7.98 5.87
N PRO A 378 19.22 -7.31 4.74
CA PRO A 378 18.25 -6.48 4.00
C PRO A 378 17.07 -7.25 3.42
N GLN A 379 17.25 -8.50 2.99
CA GLN A 379 16.19 -9.31 2.41
C GLN A 379 15.21 -9.79 3.48
N THR A 380 15.72 -10.47 4.50
CA THR A 380 14.92 -11.00 5.62
C THR A 380 14.20 -9.86 6.34
N GLY A 381 14.90 -8.75 6.57
CA GLY A 381 14.34 -7.57 7.21
C GLY A 381 13.23 -6.90 6.41
N PHE A 382 13.36 -6.85 5.07
CA PHE A 382 12.30 -6.37 4.20
C PHE A 382 11.05 -7.25 4.31
N PHE A 383 11.19 -8.56 4.22
CA PHE A 383 10.05 -9.47 4.33
C PHE A 383 9.41 -9.45 5.72
N LEU A 384 10.18 -9.27 6.79
CA LEU A 384 9.64 -9.10 8.13
C LEU A 384 8.81 -7.80 8.24
N ALA A 385 9.36 -6.69 7.79
CA ALA A 385 8.70 -5.38 7.87
C ALA A 385 7.47 -5.30 6.97
N THR A 386 7.58 -5.77 5.71
CA THR A 386 6.51 -5.68 4.72
C THR A 386 5.59 -6.89 4.71
N GLY A 387 6.11 -8.09 5.00
CA GLY A 387 5.32 -9.32 4.98
C GLY A 387 4.38 -9.44 6.16
N LEU A 388 4.88 -9.34 7.38
CA LEU A 388 4.13 -9.68 8.58
C LEU A 388 3.63 -8.48 9.38
N LEU A 389 4.47 -7.47 9.61
CA LEU A 389 4.04 -6.26 10.33
C LEU A 389 2.97 -5.54 9.53
N LEU A 390 3.12 -5.46 8.20
CA LEU A 390 2.12 -4.93 7.29
C LEU A 390 0.81 -5.73 7.39
N VAL A 391 0.84 -7.06 7.27
CA VAL A 391 -0.38 -7.90 7.34
C VAL A 391 -1.15 -7.62 8.62
N LEU A 392 -0.48 -7.62 9.78
CA LEU A 392 -1.14 -7.44 11.07
C LEU A 392 -1.70 -6.00 11.22
N ALA A 393 -0.89 -4.99 10.88
CA ALA A 393 -1.27 -3.59 11.04
C ALA A 393 -2.37 -3.16 10.06
N VAL A 394 -2.22 -3.55 8.79
CA VAL A 394 -3.18 -3.17 7.73
C VAL A 394 -4.47 -3.96 7.85
N SER A 395 -4.40 -5.26 8.14
CA SER A 395 -5.62 -6.06 8.36
C SER A 395 -6.44 -5.51 9.52
N PHE A 396 -5.79 -5.04 10.60
CA PHE A 396 -6.50 -4.38 11.69
C PHE A 396 -7.25 -3.12 11.20
N ALA A 397 -6.60 -2.28 10.37
CA ALA A 397 -7.22 -1.09 9.81
C ALA A 397 -8.39 -1.43 8.88
N TYR A 398 -8.24 -2.45 8.02
CA TYR A 398 -9.29 -2.87 7.10
C TYR A 398 -10.49 -3.49 7.84
N LEU A 399 -10.25 -4.32 8.85
CA LEU A 399 -11.32 -4.89 9.68
C LEU A 399 -12.13 -3.79 10.39
N MET A 400 -11.43 -2.79 10.94
CA MET A 400 -12.09 -1.66 11.60
C MET A 400 -12.81 -0.75 10.60
N ALA A 401 -12.31 -0.58 9.37
CA ALA A 401 -13.01 0.15 8.31
C ALA A 401 -14.28 -0.59 7.84
N ASN A 402 -14.20 -1.92 7.72
CA ASN A 402 -15.35 -2.76 7.40
C ASN A 402 -16.46 -2.65 8.46
N LEU A 403 -16.09 -2.63 9.73
CA LEU A 403 -17.05 -2.38 10.81
C LEU A 403 -17.58 -0.93 10.76
N ALA A 404 -16.70 0.03 10.48
CA ALA A 404 -17.06 1.44 10.41
C ALA A 404 -18.07 1.73 9.29
N VAL A 405 -17.91 1.16 8.08
CA VAL A 405 -18.86 1.38 6.97
C VAL A 405 -20.25 0.87 7.32
N PHE A 406 -20.35 -0.33 7.91
CA PHE A 406 -21.63 -0.85 8.35
C PHE A 406 -22.30 0.07 9.37
N LEU A 407 -21.59 0.45 10.44
CA LEU A 407 -22.14 1.28 11.51
C LEU A 407 -22.49 2.69 11.04
N PHE A 408 -21.67 3.30 10.18
CA PHE A 408 -21.90 4.63 9.63
C PHE A 408 -23.19 4.68 8.81
N TYR A 409 -23.32 3.77 7.83
CA TYR A 409 -24.52 3.73 7.00
C TYR A 409 -25.77 3.29 7.77
N TRP A 410 -25.63 2.38 8.73
CA TRP A 410 -26.76 1.94 9.56
C TRP A 410 -27.30 3.04 10.45
N ARG A 411 -26.43 3.91 10.98
CA ARG A 411 -26.79 4.95 11.98
C ARG A 411 -27.04 6.32 11.36
N GLU A 412 -26.16 6.76 10.44
CA GLU A 412 -26.15 8.13 9.93
C GLU A 412 -26.68 8.28 8.51
N LYS A 413 -26.62 7.23 7.67
CA LYS A 413 -27.00 7.24 6.25
C LYS A 413 -27.88 6.06 5.88
N ARG A 414 -28.88 5.81 6.68
CA ARG A 414 -29.77 4.64 6.50
C ARG A 414 -30.55 4.68 5.20
N ASP A 415 -30.84 5.83 4.67
CA ASP A 415 -31.47 6.08 3.37
C ASP A 415 -30.59 5.64 2.18
N GLU A 416 -29.26 5.69 2.34
CA GLU A 416 -28.30 5.19 1.35
C GLU A 416 -27.83 3.75 1.63
N PHE A 417 -28.37 3.06 2.65
CA PHE A 417 -27.88 1.75 3.06
C PHE A 417 -28.13 0.67 2.00
N ASN A 418 -27.07 -0.01 1.58
CA ASN A 418 -27.11 -1.12 0.63
C ASN A 418 -26.50 -2.37 1.26
N TRP A 419 -27.27 -3.46 1.30
CA TRP A 419 -26.86 -4.71 1.94
C TRP A 419 -25.59 -5.31 1.33
N ILE A 420 -25.39 -5.20 0.02
CA ILE A 420 -24.21 -5.76 -0.64
C ILE A 420 -22.97 -4.95 -0.26
N LEU A 421 -23.03 -3.62 -0.43
CA LEU A 421 -21.87 -2.74 -0.25
C LEU A 421 -21.50 -2.52 1.22
N HIS A 422 -22.48 -2.46 2.11
CA HIS A 422 -22.26 -2.06 3.50
C HIS A 422 -22.33 -3.22 4.52
N PHE A 423 -22.70 -4.45 4.07
CA PHE A 423 -22.73 -5.63 4.93
C PHE A 423 -22.03 -6.83 4.29
N VAL A 424 -22.47 -7.29 3.10
CA VAL A 424 -21.93 -8.51 2.47
C VAL A 424 -20.45 -8.38 2.14
N PHE A 425 -20.04 -7.30 1.44
CA PHE A 425 -18.64 -7.06 1.10
C PHE A 425 -17.74 -6.90 2.33
N PRO A 426 -18.10 -6.08 3.34
CA PRO A 426 -17.36 -6.01 4.60
C PRO A 426 -17.23 -7.36 5.33
N VAL A 427 -18.29 -8.16 5.39
CA VAL A 427 -18.25 -9.46 6.08
C VAL A 427 -17.36 -10.46 5.34
N LEU A 428 -17.51 -10.59 4.02
CA LEU A 428 -16.73 -11.53 3.22
C LEU A 428 -15.24 -11.16 3.25
N SER A 429 -14.91 -9.90 3.01
CA SER A 429 -13.52 -9.45 3.05
C SER A 429 -12.91 -9.55 4.45
N SER A 430 -13.68 -9.31 5.52
CA SER A 430 -13.23 -9.53 6.90
C SER A 430 -12.96 -11.00 7.19
N ALA A 431 -13.81 -11.91 6.72
CA ALA A 431 -13.60 -13.34 6.88
C ALA A 431 -12.28 -13.80 6.23
N VAL A 432 -11.99 -13.29 5.02
CA VAL A 432 -10.73 -13.58 4.33
C VAL A 432 -9.53 -13.01 5.11
N LEU A 433 -9.61 -11.77 5.60
CA LEU A 433 -8.52 -11.17 6.39
C LEU A 433 -8.28 -11.93 7.70
N LEU A 434 -9.33 -12.31 8.42
CA LEU A 434 -9.20 -13.10 9.66
C LEU A 434 -8.60 -14.48 9.38
N TYR A 435 -9.01 -15.11 8.29
CA TYR A 435 -8.42 -16.38 7.87
C TYR A 435 -6.96 -16.21 7.45
N ALA A 436 -6.62 -15.11 6.78
CA ALA A 436 -5.23 -14.75 6.45
C ALA A 436 -4.35 -14.67 7.71
N ILE A 437 -4.82 -13.93 8.71
CA ILE A 437 -4.13 -13.81 10.00
C ILE A 437 -3.98 -15.20 10.65
N TYR A 438 -5.06 -16.00 10.70
CA TYR A 438 -5.01 -17.35 11.27
C TYR A 438 -3.99 -18.25 10.57
N LYS A 439 -3.96 -18.25 9.23
CA LYS A 439 -3.03 -19.07 8.43
C LYS A 439 -1.58 -18.55 8.45
N SER A 440 -1.38 -17.31 8.86
CA SER A 440 -0.01 -16.80 9.08
C SER A 440 0.65 -17.40 10.31
N PHE A 441 -0.06 -18.17 11.14
CA PHE A 441 0.48 -18.87 12.31
C PHE A 441 0.47 -20.40 12.12
N PRO A 442 1.46 -21.13 12.67
CA PRO A 442 2.61 -20.67 13.43
C PRO A 442 3.70 -20.05 12.54
N LEU A 443 4.37 -19.02 13.05
CA LEU A 443 5.47 -18.36 12.36
C LEU A 443 6.80 -19.05 12.72
N VAL A 444 7.70 -19.10 11.73
CA VAL A 444 9.06 -19.62 11.90
C VAL A 444 10.02 -18.44 12.10
N SER A 445 11.03 -18.61 12.96
CA SER A 445 12.08 -17.60 13.15
C SER A 445 12.72 -17.21 11.80
N PRO A 446 12.98 -15.90 11.55
CA PRO A 446 12.85 -14.78 12.47
C PRO A 446 11.46 -14.10 12.46
N PHE A 447 10.48 -14.66 11.75
CA PHE A 447 9.17 -14.03 11.54
C PHE A 447 8.24 -14.15 12.75
N ASP A 448 8.54 -15.06 13.68
CA ASP A 448 7.83 -15.27 14.94
C ASP A 448 7.84 -14.06 15.88
N VAL A 449 8.72 -13.08 15.66
CA VAL A 449 8.76 -11.83 16.44
C VAL A 449 7.65 -10.83 16.04
N ALA A 450 7.08 -10.93 14.83
CA ALA A 450 6.14 -9.93 14.31
C ALA A 450 4.87 -9.74 15.16
N PRO A 451 4.19 -10.79 15.68
CA PRO A 451 3.03 -10.63 16.55
C PRO A 451 3.37 -9.92 17.86
N PHE A 452 4.55 -10.21 18.42
CA PHE A 452 5.01 -9.56 19.65
C PHE A 452 5.29 -8.07 19.42
N VAL A 453 5.91 -7.71 18.29
CA VAL A 453 6.13 -6.31 17.90
C VAL A 453 4.80 -5.60 17.69
N ALA A 454 3.86 -6.18 16.94
CA ALA A 454 2.55 -5.60 16.72
C ALA A 454 1.73 -5.49 18.01
N GLY A 455 1.77 -6.52 18.87
CA GLY A 455 1.11 -6.53 20.17
C GLY A 455 1.70 -5.49 21.13
N ALA A 456 3.02 -5.39 21.23
CA ALA A 456 3.69 -4.38 22.05
C ALA A 456 3.37 -2.98 21.56
N TRP A 457 3.35 -2.77 20.23
CA TRP A 457 2.98 -1.50 19.63
C TRP A 457 1.53 -1.10 19.96
N LEU A 458 0.60 -2.03 19.89
CA LEU A 458 -0.80 -1.80 20.29
C LEU A 458 -0.91 -1.43 21.78
N VAL A 459 -0.18 -2.14 22.66
CA VAL A 459 -0.12 -1.83 24.09
C VAL A 459 0.40 -0.42 24.33
N ILE A 460 1.46 0.01 23.63
CA ILE A 460 1.96 1.39 23.71
C ILE A 460 0.86 2.38 23.32
N GLY A 461 0.10 2.13 22.25
CA GLY A 461 -1.04 2.96 21.86
C GLY A 461 -2.12 3.08 22.95
N ILE A 462 -2.44 1.97 23.61
CA ILE A 462 -3.39 1.95 24.73
C ILE A 462 -2.84 2.75 25.92
N VAL A 463 -1.55 2.58 26.25
CA VAL A 463 -0.90 3.35 27.33
C VAL A 463 -0.94 4.86 27.05
N ILE A 464 -0.70 5.27 25.79
CA ILE A 464 -0.82 6.68 25.38
C ILE A 464 -2.25 7.19 25.62
N LEU A 465 -3.29 6.44 25.21
CA LEU A 465 -4.69 6.81 25.45
C LEU A 465 -5.01 6.95 26.94
N VAL A 466 -4.55 6.02 27.77
CA VAL A 466 -4.72 6.09 29.23
C VAL A 466 -4.01 7.30 29.79
N ALA A 467 -2.79 7.60 29.34
CA ALA A 467 -2.03 8.76 29.78
C ALA A 467 -2.69 10.10 29.38
N LEU A 468 -3.24 10.18 28.15
CA LEU A 468 -4.00 11.36 27.70
C LEU A 468 -5.24 11.60 28.56
N ARG A 469 -5.98 10.53 28.89
CA ARG A 469 -7.13 10.59 29.79
C ARG A 469 -6.74 11.03 31.21
N ALA A 470 -5.70 10.41 31.76
CA ALA A 470 -5.22 10.74 33.13
C ALA A 470 -4.75 12.20 33.27
N ARG A 471 -4.29 12.81 32.16
CA ARG A 471 -3.87 14.22 32.11
C ARG A 471 -5.01 15.19 31.77
N GLY A 472 -6.25 14.73 31.67
CA GLY A 472 -7.41 15.54 31.26
C GLY A 472 -7.33 16.06 29.81
N ARG A 473 -6.46 15.48 28.96
CA ARG A 473 -6.28 15.90 27.57
C ARG A 473 -7.17 15.06 26.65
N GLU A 474 -8.48 15.20 26.76
CA GLU A 474 -9.46 14.49 25.94
C GLU A 474 -10.27 15.40 25.00
N GLU A 475 -9.93 16.70 24.89
CA GLU A 475 -10.60 17.64 23.97
C GLU A 475 -10.53 17.20 22.51
N TRP A 476 -9.49 16.44 22.13
CA TRP A 476 -9.33 15.87 20.80
C TRP A 476 -10.43 14.88 20.42
N LEU A 477 -11.12 14.28 21.40
CA LEU A 477 -12.23 13.35 21.13
C LEU A 477 -13.34 14.02 20.31
N ASN A 478 -13.59 15.32 20.55
CA ASN A 478 -14.61 16.08 19.83
C ASN A 478 -14.18 16.50 18.41
N LYS A 479 -12.87 16.51 18.15
CA LYS A 479 -12.30 16.90 16.85
C LYS A 479 -11.94 15.71 15.98
N ALA A 480 -11.76 14.53 16.59
CA ALA A 480 -11.53 13.29 15.87
C ALA A 480 -12.79 12.92 15.09
N GLY A 481 -12.65 12.49 13.84
CA GLY A 481 -13.79 12.13 12.99
C GLY A 481 -14.41 13.28 12.20
N GLN A 482 -13.89 14.52 12.35
CA GLN A 482 -14.31 15.63 11.49
C GLN A 482 -13.69 15.52 10.09
N SER A 483 -14.48 15.84 9.07
CA SER A 483 -14.08 15.88 7.67
C SER A 483 -14.16 17.30 7.10
N ILE A 484 -13.51 17.54 5.94
CA ILE A 484 -13.54 18.86 5.30
C ILE A 484 -14.98 19.23 4.92
N GLY A 485 -15.31 20.52 5.18
CA GLY A 485 -16.62 21.10 4.81
C GLY A 485 -17.76 20.73 5.75
N GLU A 486 -17.49 20.05 6.90
CA GLU A 486 -18.47 19.87 7.95
C GLU A 486 -18.32 20.97 9.02
N SER A 487 -19.44 21.61 9.38
CA SER A 487 -19.51 22.53 10.56
C SER A 487 -19.42 21.70 11.84
N VAL A 488 -18.70 22.26 12.82
CA VAL A 488 -18.65 21.75 14.19
C VAL A 488 -20.02 21.88 14.85
#